data_9650284acb1ca904489e3fad0f35ca08
#
_entry.id   9650284acb1ca904489e3fad0f35ca08
#
_cell.length_a   1.000
_cell.length_b   1.000
_cell.length_c   1.000
_cell.angle_alpha   90.00
_cell.angle_beta   90.00
_cell.angle_gamma   90.00
#
_symmetry.space_group_name_H-M   'P 1'
#
loop_
_entity.id
_entity.type
_entity.pdbx_description
1 polymer ?
#
loop_
_entity_poly.entity_id
_entity_poly.type
_entity_poly.pdbx_seq_one_letter_code
_entity_poly.pdbx_strand_id
1 'polypeptide(L)'
;PKPSSAASDVYKRQIMCKGMNRSLANVIFGAVGSETSSAGSTQQEMNIKSYSTTEAAMILDAAEKIIIVPGYGLAVAQAQHVAREVADTLEAQGKKVLYAIHPVAGRMPGHMNVLLAEANVSYDVLKDLDEINPEFEDCDVALILGANDVVNPAARHDESSPIYGMPILNVDKSRTVIINKRSMNPGFAGVQNELFGYDNSIMVFGDAKDMLNDLLKEIKEL
;
A
#
# COMPACT_ATOMS: atom_id res chain seq x y z
N PRO A 1 21.06 -27.63 -14.67
CA PRO A 1 19.69 -28.11 -14.73
C PRO A 1 18.76 -26.93 -14.40
N LYS A 2 17.86 -26.59 -15.31
CA LYS A 2 16.84 -25.56 -15.00
C LYS A 2 15.92 -26.12 -13.93
N PRO A 3 15.63 -25.38 -12.82
CA PRO A 3 14.66 -25.83 -11.85
C PRO A 3 13.33 -26.09 -12.58
N SER A 4 12.67 -27.19 -12.25
CA SER A 4 11.36 -27.49 -12.82
C SER A 4 10.38 -26.39 -12.48
N SER A 5 9.38 -26.16 -13.33
CA SER A 5 8.32 -25.17 -13.05
C SER A 5 7.67 -25.38 -11.69
N ALA A 6 7.48 -26.64 -11.27
CA ALA A 6 6.97 -27.01 -9.96
C ALA A 6 7.86 -26.52 -8.80
N ALA A 7 9.20 -26.61 -8.91
CA ALA A 7 10.10 -26.10 -7.88
C ALA A 7 10.05 -24.57 -7.78
N SER A 8 9.92 -23.88 -8.92
CA SER A 8 9.73 -22.42 -8.96
C SER A 8 8.40 -21.99 -8.30
N ASP A 9 7.33 -22.75 -8.52
CA ASP A 9 6.02 -22.44 -7.95
C ASP A 9 5.98 -22.69 -6.43
N VAL A 10 6.64 -23.73 -5.95
CA VAL A 10 6.80 -23.99 -4.50
C VAL A 10 7.58 -22.87 -3.84
N TYR A 11 8.68 -22.44 -4.46
CA TYR A 11 9.49 -21.34 -3.94
C TYR A 11 8.70 -20.00 -3.87
N LYS A 12 7.97 -19.67 -4.92
CA LYS A 12 7.11 -18.46 -4.93
C LYS A 12 6.06 -18.50 -3.82
N ARG A 13 5.37 -19.65 -3.65
CA ARG A 13 4.37 -19.83 -2.58
C ARG A 13 5.01 -19.73 -1.20
N GLN A 14 6.21 -20.24 -1.03
CA GLN A 14 6.93 -20.18 0.25
C GLN A 14 7.29 -18.73 0.61
N ILE A 15 7.74 -17.92 -0.35
CA ILE A 15 8.00 -16.49 -0.14
C ILE A 15 6.70 -15.76 0.25
N MET A 16 5.60 -16.02 -0.46
CA MET A 16 4.30 -15.41 -0.12
C MET A 16 3.84 -15.80 1.29
N CYS A 17 3.94 -17.08 1.65
CA CYS A 17 3.58 -17.57 2.99
C CYS A 17 4.45 -16.91 4.07
N LYS A 18 5.76 -16.76 3.82
CA LYS A 18 6.67 -16.08 4.74
C LYS A 18 6.32 -14.58 4.89
N GLY A 19 6.00 -13.91 3.78
CA GLY A 19 5.58 -12.50 3.78
C GLY A 19 4.24 -12.28 4.50
N MET A 20 3.35 -13.28 4.52
CA MET A 20 2.08 -13.24 5.25
C MET A 20 2.16 -13.82 6.67
N ASN A 21 3.35 -14.27 7.11
CA ASN A 21 3.55 -14.99 8.37
C ASN A 21 2.62 -16.22 8.53
N ARG A 22 2.32 -16.92 7.43
CA ARG A 22 1.46 -18.12 7.42
C ARG A 22 2.19 -19.31 6.84
N SER A 23 1.92 -20.50 7.40
CA SER A 23 2.44 -21.74 6.83
C SER A 23 1.70 -22.09 5.54
N LEU A 24 2.40 -22.77 4.60
CA LEU A 24 1.78 -23.25 3.36
C LEU A 24 0.58 -24.17 3.63
N ALA A 25 0.65 -24.99 4.68
CA ALA A 25 -0.45 -25.83 5.12
C ALA A 25 -1.68 -25.00 5.54
N ASN A 26 -1.50 -23.93 6.29
CA ASN A 26 -2.59 -23.02 6.66
C ASN A 26 -3.24 -22.34 5.44
N VAL A 27 -2.46 -22.03 4.41
CA VAL A 27 -2.99 -21.41 3.18
C VAL A 27 -3.79 -22.44 2.36
N ILE A 28 -3.33 -23.69 2.30
CA ILE A 28 -3.98 -24.74 1.50
C ILE A 28 -5.20 -25.33 2.23
N PHE A 29 -5.10 -25.58 3.54
CA PHE A 29 -6.15 -26.28 4.30
C PHE A 29 -7.03 -25.32 5.12
N GLY A 30 -6.58 -24.11 5.45
CA GLY A 30 -7.38 -23.12 6.16
C GLY A 30 -8.49 -22.51 5.30
N ALA A 31 -8.44 -22.63 3.98
CA ALA A 31 -9.47 -22.14 3.07
C ALA A 31 -10.63 -23.13 2.85
N VAL A 32 -10.51 -24.38 3.31
CA VAL A 32 -11.54 -25.40 3.15
C VAL A 32 -12.13 -25.71 4.53
N GLY A 33 -13.14 -24.92 4.94
CA GLY A 33 -13.98 -25.30 6.07
C GLY A 33 -14.11 -24.32 7.24
N SER A 34 -13.60 -23.10 7.14
CA SER A 34 -14.06 -22.03 8.02
C SER A 34 -15.07 -21.16 7.27
N GLU A 35 -16.34 -21.54 7.34
CA GLU A 35 -17.36 -20.52 7.42
C GLU A 35 -16.96 -19.68 8.63
N THR A 36 -16.18 -18.60 8.40
CA THR A 36 -16.06 -17.54 9.36
C THR A 36 -17.47 -16.99 9.52
N SER A 37 -18.18 -17.52 10.53
CA SER A 37 -19.24 -16.75 11.15
C SER A 37 -18.72 -15.33 11.25
N SER A 38 -19.38 -14.44 10.54
CA SER A 38 -19.29 -13.00 10.73
C SER A 38 -19.66 -12.75 12.21
N ALA A 39 -18.67 -12.93 13.08
CA ALA A 39 -18.70 -12.37 14.42
C ALA A 39 -18.76 -10.87 14.18
N GLY A 40 -19.87 -10.27 14.57
CA GLY A 40 -20.13 -8.86 14.37
C GLY A 40 -18.95 -8.05 14.88
N SER A 41 -18.15 -7.57 13.94
CA SER A 41 -17.25 -6.48 14.20
C SER A 41 -18.16 -5.31 14.58
N THR A 42 -18.13 -4.94 15.84
CA THR A 42 -18.61 -3.64 16.28
C THR A 42 -17.92 -2.63 15.36
N GLN A 43 -18.66 -2.08 14.42
CA GLN A 43 -18.17 -0.96 13.62
C GLN A 43 -17.91 0.16 14.61
N GLN A 44 -16.67 0.30 15.06
CA GLN A 44 -16.25 1.54 15.68
C GLN A 44 -16.43 2.61 14.59
N GLU A 45 -17.25 3.61 14.88
CA GLU A 45 -17.37 4.78 14.02
C GLU A 45 -16.00 5.44 13.95
N MET A 46 -15.26 5.13 12.88
CA MET A 46 -13.97 5.76 12.63
C MET A 46 -14.24 7.18 12.15
N ASN A 47 -13.59 8.14 12.78
CA ASN A 47 -13.64 9.54 12.35
C ASN A 47 -12.74 9.70 11.10
N ILE A 48 -13.33 9.55 9.93
CA ILE A 48 -12.61 9.57 8.65
C ILE A 48 -12.56 10.99 8.13
N LYS A 49 -11.35 11.49 7.90
CA LYS A 49 -11.09 12.77 7.24
C LYS A 49 -11.02 12.53 5.74
N SER A 50 -11.96 13.09 4.99
CA SER A 50 -11.97 13.01 3.52
C SER A 50 -11.59 14.36 2.93
N TYR A 51 -10.57 14.36 2.06
CA TYR A 51 -10.04 15.55 1.41
C TYR A 51 -10.18 15.43 -0.10
N SER A 52 -10.16 16.59 -0.77
CA SER A 52 -10.10 16.70 -2.22
C SER A 52 -8.69 16.47 -2.76
N THR A 53 -8.57 16.28 -4.07
CA THR A 53 -7.27 16.21 -4.77
C THR A 53 -6.49 17.52 -4.66
N THR A 54 -7.17 18.66 -4.65
CA THR A 54 -6.55 19.98 -4.46
C THR A 54 -5.90 20.13 -3.07
N GLU A 55 -6.60 19.71 -2.02
CA GLU A 55 -6.04 19.71 -0.65
C GLU A 55 -4.86 18.74 -0.53
N ALA A 56 -4.95 17.57 -1.16
CA ALA A 56 -3.85 16.61 -1.21
C ALA A 56 -2.63 17.17 -1.96
N ALA A 57 -2.84 17.91 -3.05
CA ALA A 57 -1.77 18.58 -3.80
C ALA A 57 -1.04 19.63 -2.93
N MET A 58 -1.77 20.44 -2.18
CA MET A 58 -1.20 21.43 -1.27
C MET A 58 -0.33 20.78 -0.18
N ILE A 59 -0.76 19.62 0.35
CA ILE A 59 0.01 18.87 1.34
C ILE A 59 1.29 18.31 0.73
N LEU A 60 1.21 17.78 -0.49
CA LEU A 60 2.38 17.27 -1.22
C LEU A 60 3.34 18.40 -1.61
N ASP A 61 2.82 19.57 -1.94
CA ASP A 61 3.64 20.73 -2.26
C ASP A 61 4.44 21.23 -1.05
N ALA A 62 3.87 21.17 0.14
CA ALA A 62 4.56 21.54 1.39
C ALA A 62 5.57 20.48 1.89
N ALA A 63 5.56 19.26 1.32
CA ALA A 63 6.41 18.16 1.75
C ALA A 63 7.79 18.20 1.09
N GLU A 64 8.83 17.82 1.83
CA GLU A 64 10.20 17.64 1.32
C GLU A 64 10.47 16.16 0.97
N LYS A 65 9.95 15.23 1.78
CA LYS A 65 10.14 13.79 1.61
C LYS A 65 8.80 13.07 1.51
N ILE A 66 8.61 12.36 0.40
CA ILE A 66 7.38 11.66 0.07
C ILE A 66 7.69 10.18 -0.17
N ILE A 67 6.90 9.29 0.42
CA ILE A 67 6.99 7.86 0.17
C ILE A 67 5.68 7.37 -0.46
N ILE A 68 5.76 6.88 -1.69
CA ILE A 68 4.64 6.29 -2.42
C ILE A 68 4.53 4.81 -2.07
N VAL A 69 3.34 4.38 -1.67
CA VAL A 69 3.03 3.00 -1.29
C VAL A 69 2.07 2.38 -2.29
N PRO A 70 2.60 1.70 -3.33
CA PRO A 70 1.75 1.08 -4.34
C PRO A 70 1.12 -0.21 -3.82
N GLY A 71 -0.15 -0.38 -4.11
CA GLY A 71 -0.91 -1.59 -3.79
C GLY A 71 -1.65 -2.17 -4.98
N TYR A 72 -2.49 -3.18 -4.73
CA TYR A 72 -3.24 -3.84 -5.78
C TYR A 72 -4.22 -2.90 -6.51
N GLY A 73 -4.76 -1.90 -5.82
CA GLY A 73 -5.64 -0.90 -6.43
C GLY A 73 -4.96 -0.10 -7.55
N LEU A 74 -3.68 0.23 -7.40
CA LEU A 74 -2.87 0.87 -8.44
C LEU A 74 -2.78 -0.01 -9.69
N ALA A 75 -2.53 -1.32 -9.49
CA ALA A 75 -2.44 -2.29 -10.59
C ALA A 75 -3.78 -2.44 -11.33
N VAL A 76 -4.89 -2.52 -10.60
CA VAL A 76 -6.23 -2.64 -11.18
C VAL A 76 -6.61 -1.41 -12.00
N ALA A 77 -6.26 -0.22 -11.52
CA ALA A 77 -6.49 1.05 -12.21
C ALA A 77 -5.51 1.28 -13.38
N GLN A 78 -4.47 0.45 -13.52
CA GLN A 78 -3.38 0.65 -14.48
C GLN A 78 -2.78 2.07 -14.39
N ALA A 79 -2.55 2.54 -13.16
CA ALA A 79 -2.17 3.91 -12.87
C ALA A 79 -0.65 4.08 -12.65
N GLN A 80 0.16 3.05 -12.91
CA GLN A 80 1.61 3.06 -12.68
C GLN A 80 2.33 4.17 -13.45
N HIS A 81 1.90 4.47 -14.68
CA HIS A 81 2.52 5.52 -15.49
C HIS A 81 2.22 6.91 -14.91
N VAL A 82 0.98 7.16 -14.51
CA VAL A 82 0.59 8.44 -13.90
C VAL A 82 1.23 8.60 -12.53
N ALA A 83 1.33 7.53 -11.74
CA ALA A 83 2.03 7.55 -10.46
C ALA A 83 3.51 7.95 -10.63
N ARG A 84 4.17 7.46 -11.69
CA ARG A 84 5.51 7.89 -12.04
C ARG A 84 5.56 9.36 -12.43
N GLU A 85 4.63 9.85 -13.29
CA GLU A 85 4.60 11.26 -13.68
C GLU A 85 4.42 12.19 -12.49
N VAL A 86 3.60 11.81 -11.50
CA VAL A 86 3.45 12.54 -10.24
C VAL A 86 4.79 12.57 -9.50
N ALA A 87 5.48 11.43 -9.37
CA ALA A 87 6.78 11.35 -8.73
C ALA A 87 7.82 12.22 -9.45
N ASP A 88 7.94 12.09 -10.77
CA ASP A 88 8.87 12.88 -11.61
C ASP A 88 8.61 14.40 -11.46
N THR A 89 7.33 14.80 -11.38
CA THR A 89 6.96 16.21 -11.19
C THR A 89 7.38 16.72 -9.80
N LEU A 90 7.16 15.92 -8.75
CA LEU A 90 7.56 16.26 -7.38
C LEU A 90 9.09 16.31 -7.24
N GLU A 91 9.81 15.37 -7.87
CA GLU A 91 11.29 15.37 -7.92
C GLU A 91 11.83 16.59 -8.66
N ALA A 92 11.19 17.03 -9.75
CA ALA A 92 11.56 18.23 -10.48
C ALA A 92 11.40 19.52 -9.63
N GLN A 93 10.50 19.49 -8.64
CA GLN A 93 10.35 20.55 -7.64
C GLN A 93 11.37 20.44 -6.49
N GLY A 94 12.31 19.48 -6.54
CA GLY A 94 13.37 19.29 -5.55
C GLY A 94 12.99 18.40 -4.37
N LYS A 95 11.87 17.71 -4.42
CA LYS A 95 11.40 16.81 -3.36
C LYS A 95 12.06 15.44 -3.48
N LYS A 96 12.26 14.74 -2.35
CA LYS A 96 12.76 13.36 -2.31
C LYS A 96 11.57 12.40 -2.41
N VAL A 97 11.47 11.62 -3.48
CA VAL A 97 10.41 10.61 -3.67
C VAL A 97 10.98 9.20 -3.63
N LEU A 98 10.39 8.34 -2.80
CA LEU A 98 10.73 6.92 -2.69
C LEU A 98 9.47 6.06 -2.87
N TYR A 99 9.65 4.80 -3.27
CA TYR A 99 8.58 3.81 -3.35
C TYR A 99 8.78 2.72 -2.31
N ALA A 100 7.78 2.49 -1.47
CA ALA A 100 7.77 1.44 -0.46
C ALA A 100 7.11 0.18 -1.01
N ILE A 101 7.90 -0.86 -1.24
CA ILE A 101 7.42 -2.10 -1.85
C ILE A 101 7.22 -3.16 -0.77
N HIS A 102 5.97 -3.62 -0.64
CA HIS A 102 5.69 -4.76 0.22
C HIS A 102 5.73 -6.08 -0.60
N PRO A 103 6.39 -7.14 -0.11
CA PRO A 103 6.62 -8.38 -0.89
C PRO A 103 5.32 -9.09 -1.29
N VAL A 104 4.23 -8.91 -0.56
CA VAL A 104 2.91 -9.50 -0.88
C VAL A 104 1.90 -8.50 -1.45
N ALA A 105 2.30 -7.27 -1.72
CA ALA A 105 1.44 -6.31 -2.40
C ALA A 105 1.10 -6.80 -3.82
N GLY A 106 -0.18 -6.82 -4.16
CA GLY A 106 -0.65 -7.28 -5.46
C GLY A 106 -1.13 -8.72 -5.48
N ARG A 107 -0.89 -9.44 -6.58
CA ARG A 107 -1.39 -10.82 -6.83
C ARG A 107 -0.29 -11.87 -6.92
N MET A 108 0.96 -11.46 -6.97
CA MET A 108 2.13 -12.35 -7.06
C MET A 108 3.34 -11.67 -6.41
N PRO A 109 4.35 -12.44 -5.95
CA PRO A 109 5.60 -11.86 -5.44
C PRO A 109 6.25 -10.96 -6.49
N GLY A 110 6.69 -9.76 -6.07
CA GLY A 110 7.31 -8.79 -6.94
C GLY A 110 6.35 -8.11 -7.94
N HIS A 111 5.03 -8.23 -7.75
CA HIS A 111 4.04 -7.61 -8.66
C HIS A 111 4.27 -6.11 -8.80
N MET A 112 4.49 -5.40 -7.70
CA MET A 112 4.72 -3.95 -7.74
C MET A 112 6.04 -3.59 -8.42
N ASN A 113 7.10 -4.38 -8.23
CA ASN A 113 8.38 -4.17 -8.91
C ASN A 113 8.23 -4.27 -10.45
N VAL A 114 7.51 -5.28 -10.93
CA VAL A 114 7.25 -5.46 -12.36
C VAL A 114 6.42 -4.31 -12.91
N LEU A 115 5.37 -3.92 -12.20
CA LEU A 115 4.47 -2.83 -12.60
C LEU A 115 5.20 -1.48 -12.70
N LEU A 116 6.04 -1.18 -11.70
CA LEU A 116 6.82 0.06 -11.69
C LEU A 116 7.97 0.03 -12.69
N ALA A 117 8.58 -1.14 -12.95
CA ALA A 117 9.56 -1.31 -14.02
C ALA A 117 8.94 -1.09 -15.40
N GLU A 118 7.71 -1.56 -15.65
CA GLU A 118 6.94 -1.25 -16.85
C GLU A 118 6.74 0.26 -17.04
N ALA A 119 6.53 0.98 -15.96
CA ALA A 119 6.45 2.44 -15.95
C ALA A 119 7.83 3.12 -16.04
N ASN A 120 8.94 2.39 -16.16
CA ASN A 120 10.32 2.89 -16.15
C ASN A 120 10.71 3.66 -14.87
N VAL A 121 10.18 3.26 -13.71
CA VAL A 121 10.66 3.76 -12.42
C VAL A 121 12.04 3.16 -12.12
N SER A 122 13.00 3.99 -11.68
CA SER A 122 14.34 3.50 -11.35
C SER A 122 14.32 2.55 -10.16
N TYR A 123 15.11 1.49 -10.20
CA TYR A 123 15.26 0.57 -9.08
C TYR A 123 15.88 1.21 -7.84
N ASP A 124 16.64 2.30 -7.99
CA ASP A 124 17.29 2.99 -6.88
C ASP A 124 16.29 3.60 -5.89
N VAL A 125 15.11 3.99 -6.36
CA VAL A 125 14.03 4.57 -5.56
C VAL A 125 13.03 3.54 -5.05
N LEU A 126 13.12 2.27 -5.52
CA LEU A 126 12.30 1.16 -5.04
C LEU A 126 12.94 0.56 -3.80
N LYS A 127 12.30 0.70 -2.66
CA LYS A 127 12.81 0.22 -1.37
C LYS A 127 11.97 -0.92 -0.84
N ASP A 128 12.64 -1.97 -0.40
CA ASP A 128 12.01 -3.10 0.27
C ASP A 128 11.58 -2.72 1.70
N LEU A 129 10.73 -3.55 2.29
CA LEU A 129 10.11 -3.32 3.58
C LEU A 129 11.12 -3.00 4.70
N ASP A 130 12.23 -3.75 4.76
CA ASP A 130 13.26 -3.58 5.80
C ASP A 130 14.06 -2.27 5.60
N GLU A 131 14.25 -1.84 4.35
CA GLU A 131 14.96 -0.60 4.02
C GLU A 131 14.08 0.63 4.23
N ILE A 132 12.78 0.53 3.92
CA ILE A 132 11.90 1.70 3.92
C ILE A 132 11.26 1.97 5.27
N ASN A 133 11.05 0.95 6.10
CA ASN A 133 10.35 1.13 7.38
C ASN A 133 10.99 2.16 8.32
N PRO A 134 12.33 2.25 8.44
CA PRO A 134 12.97 3.34 9.20
C PRO A 134 12.74 4.74 8.60
N GLU A 135 12.59 4.83 7.28
CA GLU A 135 12.44 6.10 6.55
C GLU A 135 11.07 6.78 6.77
N PHE A 136 10.06 6.04 7.25
CA PHE A 136 8.74 6.63 7.54
C PHE A 136 8.75 7.60 8.72
N GLU A 137 9.67 7.46 9.68
CA GLU A 137 9.77 8.39 10.83
C GLU A 137 10.16 9.80 10.40
N ASP A 138 10.96 9.93 9.33
CA ASP A 138 11.40 11.19 8.74
C ASP A 138 10.60 11.56 7.47
N CYS A 139 9.48 10.90 7.23
CA CYS A 139 8.65 11.13 6.05
C CYS A 139 7.56 12.17 6.33
N ASP A 140 7.48 13.18 5.47
CA ASP A 140 6.43 14.19 5.57
C ASP A 140 5.09 13.64 5.11
N VAL A 141 5.08 12.95 3.96
CA VAL A 141 3.85 12.39 3.38
C VAL A 141 4.06 10.97 2.88
N ALA A 142 3.27 10.03 3.41
CA ALA A 142 3.09 8.70 2.84
C ALA A 142 1.84 8.69 1.93
N LEU A 143 2.04 8.51 0.62
CA LEU A 143 0.96 8.45 -0.37
C LEU A 143 0.62 6.99 -0.69
N ILE A 144 -0.49 6.50 -0.17
CA ILE A 144 -0.94 5.12 -0.34
C ILE A 144 -1.88 5.02 -1.55
N LEU A 145 -1.48 4.23 -2.54
CA LEU A 145 -2.20 4.06 -3.80
C LEU A 145 -2.79 2.64 -3.91
N GLY A 146 -3.99 2.46 -3.36
CA GLY A 146 -4.72 1.20 -3.45
C GLY A 146 -4.12 0.03 -2.64
N ALA A 147 -3.35 0.31 -1.58
CA ALA A 147 -2.95 -0.67 -0.58
C ALA A 147 -3.93 -0.69 0.60
N ASN A 148 -4.05 -1.85 1.27
CA ASN A 148 -4.91 -2.01 2.45
C ASN A 148 -4.23 -2.87 3.53
N ASP A 149 -4.19 -4.19 3.36
CA ASP A 149 -3.75 -5.11 4.40
C ASP A 149 -2.27 -4.91 4.78
N VAL A 150 -1.43 -4.55 3.80
CA VAL A 150 0.02 -4.35 3.97
C VAL A 150 0.40 -3.07 4.74
N VAL A 151 -0.57 -2.22 5.03
CA VAL A 151 -0.43 -0.99 5.82
C VAL A 151 -1.36 -0.97 7.04
N ASN A 152 -1.97 -2.11 7.37
CA ASN A 152 -2.95 -2.20 8.45
C ASN A 152 -2.26 -2.45 9.80
N PRO A 153 -2.30 -1.51 10.76
CA PRO A 153 -1.67 -1.66 12.08
C PRO A 153 -2.21 -2.84 12.91
N ALA A 154 -3.43 -3.32 12.65
CA ALA A 154 -3.99 -4.50 13.31
C ALA A 154 -3.08 -5.74 13.19
N ALA A 155 -2.25 -5.81 12.16
CA ALA A 155 -1.26 -6.88 12.00
C ALA A 155 -0.24 -6.93 13.14
N ARG A 156 -0.03 -5.84 13.87
CA ARG A 156 0.94 -5.77 14.97
C ARG A 156 0.37 -6.21 16.32
N HIS A 157 -0.91 -5.93 16.59
CA HIS A 157 -1.45 -6.03 17.94
C HIS A 157 -2.75 -6.83 18.07
N ASP A 158 -3.50 -7.03 16.99
CA ASP A 158 -4.75 -7.79 17.03
C ASP A 158 -4.51 -9.29 16.77
N GLU A 159 -4.34 -10.06 17.84
CA GLU A 159 -4.11 -11.52 17.76
C GLU A 159 -5.27 -12.27 17.12
N SER A 160 -6.48 -11.71 17.11
CA SER A 160 -7.65 -12.31 16.46
C SER A 160 -7.68 -12.07 14.94
N SER A 161 -6.89 -11.13 14.46
CA SER A 161 -6.85 -10.75 13.04
C SER A 161 -6.17 -11.81 12.18
N PRO A 162 -6.72 -12.15 11.01
CA PRO A 162 -6.09 -13.07 10.06
C PRO A 162 -4.74 -12.57 9.52
N ILE A 163 -4.43 -11.29 9.70
CA ILE A 163 -3.14 -10.69 9.28
C ILE A 163 -2.16 -10.55 10.45
N TYR A 164 -2.51 -11.00 11.65
CA TYR A 164 -1.64 -10.90 12.81
C TYR A 164 -0.25 -11.49 12.56
N GLY A 165 0.78 -10.75 12.96
CA GLY A 165 2.19 -11.14 12.78
C GLY A 165 2.71 -10.98 11.34
N MET A 166 1.91 -10.50 10.41
CA MET A 166 2.40 -10.11 9.07
C MET A 166 3.23 -8.83 9.21
N PRO A 167 4.47 -8.80 8.70
CA PRO A 167 5.22 -7.56 8.59
C PRO A 167 4.45 -6.56 7.72
N ILE A 168 4.37 -5.31 8.15
CA ILE A 168 3.67 -4.25 7.41
C ILE A 168 4.57 -3.04 7.19
N LEU A 169 4.18 -2.18 6.27
CA LEU A 169 4.80 -0.87 6.08
C LEU A 169 4.33 0.09 7.18
N ASN A 170 5.28 0.73 7.85
CA ASN A 170 5.04 1.59 9.02
C ASN A 170 4.58 3.00 8.62
N VAL A 171 3.64 3.10 7.69
CA VAL A 171 3.15 4.37 7.15
C VAL A 171 2.53 5.29 8.22
N ASP A 172 1.99 4.70 9.28
CA ASP A 172 1.41 5.39 10.44
C ASP A 172 2.41 6.27 11.19
N LYS A 173 3.72 6.04 11.00
CA LYS A 173 4.79 6.87 11.58
C LYS A 173 5.09 8.13 10.79
N SER A 174 4.60 8.25 9.56
CA SER A 174 4.76 9.46 8.75
C SER A 174 3.97 10.62 9.35
N ARG A 175 4.40 11.85 9.07
CA ARG A 175 3.73 13.06 9.55
C ARG A 175 2.30 13.15 9.04
N THR A 176 2.09 12.82 7.76
CA THR A 176 0.76 12.76 7.11
C THR A 176 0.67 11.52 6.24
N VAL A 177 -0.49 10.87 6.25
CA VAL A 177 -0.78 9.69 5.44
C VAL A 177 -1.94 10.00 4.51
N ILE A 178 -1.69 10.09 3.21
CA ILE A 178 -2.73 10.27 2.20
C ILE A 178 -3.09 8.90 1.62
N ILE A 179 -4.36 8.53 1.71
CA ILE A 179 -4.84 7.20 1.34
C ILE A 179 -5.83 7.29 0.19
N ASN A 180 -5.46 6.83 -0.98
CA ASN A 180 -6.38 6.68 -2.08
C ASN A 180 -7.05 5.32 -2.06
N LYS A 181 -8.37 5.31 -2.02
CA LYS A 181 -9.24 4.13 -2.16
C LYS A 181 -10.54 4.48 -2.87
N ARG A 182 -11.13 3.50 -3.56
CA ARG A 182 -12.46 3.67 -4.19
C ARG A 182 -13.60 3.66 -3.18
N SER A 183 -13.43 2.96 -2.06
CA SER A 183 -14.44 2.81 -1.00
C SER A 183 -13.81 2.33 0.30
N MET A 184 -14.58 2.32 1.38
CA MET A 184 -14.18 1.80 2.70
C MET A 184 -14.18 0.28 2.80
N ASN A 185 -14.49 -0.44 1.74
CA ASN A 185 -14.51 -1.90 1.74
C ASN A 185 -13.15 -2.46 2.19
N PRO A 186 -13.15 -3.54 3.00
CA PRO A 186 -11.92 -4.17 3.45
C PRO A 186 -11.11 -4.72 2.26
N GLY A 187 -9.82 -4.99 2.50
CA GLY A 187 -8.92 -5.62 1.55
C GLY A 187 -9.16 -7.12 1.41
N PHE A 188 -8.17 -7.82 0.84
CA PHE A 188 -8.22 -9.26 0.61
C PHE A 188 -8.41 -10.07 1.89
N ALA A 189 -7.85 -9.61 3.02
CA ALA A 189 -7.97 -10.28 4.31
C ALA A 189 -9.35 -10.12 4.96
N GLY A 190 -10.22 -9.25 4.44
CA GLY A 190 -11.54 -8.98 5.00
C GLY A 190 -11.51 -8.21 6.33
N VAL A 191 -10.37 -7.64 6.69
CA VAL A 191 -10.17 -6.90 7.95
C VAL A 191 -10.34 -5.40 7.71
N GLN A 192 -11.03 -4.73 8.63
CA GLN A 192 -11.11 -3.28 8.64
C GLN A 192 -9.73 -2.69 8.96
N ASN A 193 -9.35 -1.63 8.27
CA ASN A 193 -8.06 -0.98 8.49
C ASN A 193 -8.23 0.23 9.40
N GLU A 194 -7.74 0.12 10.61
CA GLU A 194 -7.82 1.18 11.62
C GLU A 194 -6.97 2.42 11.29
N LEU A 195 -5.96 2.28 10.41
CA LEU A 195 -5.17 3.40 9.91
C LEU A 195 -6.03 4.54 9.36
N PHE A 196 -7.19 4.20 8.76
CA PHE A 196 -8.07 5.19 8.14
C PHE A 196 -8.72 6.17 9.13
N GLY A 197 -8.76 5.79 10.41
CA GLY A 197 -9.26 6.63 11.51
C GLY A 197 -8.16 7.37 12.29
N TYR A 198 -6.89 7.22 11.92
CA TYR A 198 -5.79 7.89 12.63
C TYR A 198 -5.79 9.40 12.37
N ASP A 199 -5.32 10.17 13.35
CA ASP A 199 -5.33 11.64 13.27
C ASP A 199 -4.50 12.21 12.14
N ASN A 200 -3.42 11.52 11.75
CA ASN A 200 -2.54 11.88 10.64
C ASN A 200 -2.98 11.30 9.28
N SER A 201 -4.10 10.56 9.24
CA SER A 201 -4.60 9.90 8.03
C SER A 201 -5.69 10.71 7.35
N ILE A 202 -5.61 10.80 6.04
CA ILE A 202 -6.50 11.54 5.16
C ILE A 202 -6.91 10.63 4.00
N MET A 203 -8.22 10.53 3.75
CA MET A 203 -8.76 9.74 2.65
C MET A 203 -9.03 10.62 1.43
N VAL A 204 -8.55 10.20 0.26
CA VAL A 204 -8.93 10.76 -1.03
C VAL A 204 -9.62 9.67 -1.83
N PHE A 205 -10.95 9.73 -1.90
CA PHE A 205 -11.75 8.71 -2.55
C PHE A 205 -11.75 8.89 -4.07
N GLY A 206 -11.62 7.76 -4.77
CA GLY A 206 -11.69 7.73 -6.23
C GLY A 206 -10.92 6.56 -6.84
N ASP A 207 -11.08 6.38 -8.13
CA ASP A 207 -10.20 5.50 -8.90
C ASP A 207 -8.78 6.06 -8.87
N ALA A 208 -7.78 5.18 -8.72
CA ALA A 208 -6.40 5.64 -8.53
C ALA A 208 -5.87 6.40 -9.76
N LYS A 209 -6.30 6.01 -10.96
CA LYS A 209 -5.85 6.68 -12.19
C LYS A 209 -6.45 8.08 -12.33
N ASP A 210 -7.76 8.19 -12.08
CA ASP A 210 -8.46 9.47 -12.17
C ASP A 210 -7.95 10.44 -11.10
N MET A 211 -7.84 9.96 -9.85
CA MET A 211 -7.31 10.74 -8.73
C MET A 211 -5.89 11.25 -9.00
N LEU A 212 -5.00 10.39 -9.52
CA LEU A 212 -3.62 10.77 -9.82
C LEU A 212 -3.53 11.74 -11.00
N ASN A 213 -4.40 11.62 -12.02
CA ASN A 213 -4.45 12.58 -13.11
C ASN A 213 -4.87 13.97 -12.62
N ASP A 214 -5.88 14.03 -11.75
CA ASP A 214 -6.34 15.30 -11.17
C ASP A 214 -5.26 15.87 -10.24
N LEU A 215 -4.66 15.04 -9.41
CA LEU A 215 -3.55 15.41 -8.53
C LEU A 215 -2.36 15.98 -9.32
N LEU A 216 -2.01 15.37 -10.46
CA LEU A 216 -0.93 15.84 -11.33
C LEU A 216 -1.21 17.22 -11.93
N LYS A 217 -2.46 17.52 -12.29
CA LYS A 217 -2.85 18.84 -12.76
C LYS A 217 -2.70 19.88 -11.66
N GLU A 218 -3.24 19.59 -10.47
CA GLU A 218 -3.14 20.48 -9.32
C GLU A 218 -1.68 20.78 -8.94
N ILE A 219 -0.80 19.75 -8.89
CA ILE A 219 0.64 19.92 -8.58
C ILE A 219 1.35 20.81 -9.66
N LYS A 220 0.93 20.73 -10.91
CA LYS A 220 1.52 21.55 -11.99
C LYS A 220 1.03 23.00 -11.99
N GLU A 221 -0.09 23.28 -11.33
CA GLU A 221 -0.66 24.63 -11.20
C GLU A 221 -0.15 25.37 -9.94
N LEU A 222 0.47 24.66 -8.98
CA LEU A 222 1.12 25.22 -7.79
C LEU A 222 2.53 25.68 -8.08
#